data_e5fa2073aabc81594c22d63b02d1cff7
#
_entry.id   e5fa2073aabc81594c22d63b02d1cff7
#
_cell.length_a   1.000
_cell.length_b   1.000
_cell.length_c   1.000
_cell.angle_alpha   90.00
_cell.angle_beta   90.00
_cell.angle_gamma   90.00
#
_symmetry.space_group_name_H-M   'P 1'
#
loop_
_entity.id
_entity.type
_entity.pdbx_description
1 polymer ?
#
loop_
_entity_poly.entity_id
_entity_poly.type
_entity_poly.pdbx_seq_one_letter_code
_entity_poly.pdbx_strand_id
1 'polypeptide(L)'
;MAAPLTSVAGMMALLDEKDVKLQEYALQKLNTLVDRFWAELADSLARLEELYEDEAFQQRHLAALVVSKIYFYLGEFDEALSFALGAESLFDVDQRNEYVETLVSKAIDQYVVQRSTPGSPEINANITSIINKMITRCIEDRQYHQVLGIALEAQRLDVIEHVFSTTQDKTLLTYVLEMAMGVVNAVEVRRQVLQLLVKLFLSCLLY
;
A
#
# COMPACT_ATOMS: atom_id res chain seq x y z
N MET A 1 26.09 21.45 21.27
CA MET A 1 24.75 20.88 21.02
C MET A 1 24.01 21.86 20.10
N ALA A 2 23.55 21.39 18.91
CA ALA A 2 22.75 22.24 18.05
C ALA A 2 21.39 22.52 18.74
N ALA A 3 20.88 23.74 18.62
CA ALA A 3 19.56 24.07 19.12
C ALA A 3 18.49 23.20 18.47
N PRO A 4 17.47 22.76 19.20
CA PRO A 4 16.39 21.97 18.61
C PRO A 4 15.67 22.81 17.53
N LEU A 5 15.41 22.20 16.39
CA LEU A 5 14.66 22.84 15.32
C LEU A 5 13.25 23.18 15.84
N THR A 6 12.85 24.43 15.73
CA THR A 6 11.54 24.91 16.22
C THR A 6 10.53 25.21 15.11
N SER A 7 10.97 25.24 13.85
CA SER A 7 10.14 25.50 12.67
C SER A 7 10.78 24.90 11.43
N VAL A 8 9.97 24.56 10.43
CA VAL A 8 10.40 24.07 9.11
C VAL A 8 10.45 25.17 8.04
N ALA A 9 10.11 26.42 8.37
CA ALA A 9 10.09 27.53 7.43
C ALA A 9 11.42 27.71 6.67
N GLY A 10 12.56 27.50 7.34
CA GLY A 10 13.88 27.53 6.69
C GLY A 10 14.08 26.44 5.65
N MET A 11 13.49 25.24 5.86
CA MET A 11 13.55 24.16 4.87
C MET A 11 12.63 24.45 3.68
N MET A 12 11.45 25.03 3.94
CA MET A 12 10.54 25.46 2.88
C MET A 12 11.18 26.55 2.00
N ALA A 13 11.87 27.52 2.58
CA ALA A 13 12.59 28.56 1.83
C ALA A 13 13.70 27.97 0.92
N LEU A 14 14.36 26.89 1.32
CA LEU A 14 15.37 26.22 0.48
C LEU A 14 14.78 25.56 -0.77
N LEU A 15 13.48 25.27 -0.80
CA LEU A 15 12.81 24.72 -1.99
C LEU A 15 12.66 25.75 -3.12
N ASP A 16 12.71 27.05 -2.78
CA ASP A 16 12.66 28.15 -3.76
C ASP A 16 14.03 28.47 -4.36
N GLU A 17 15.11 27.88 -3.84
CA GLU A 17 16.45 28.04 -4.37
C GLU A 17 16.60 27.25 -5.69
N LYS A 18 17.50 27.76 -6.58
CA LYS A 18 17.76 27.10 -7.87
C LYS A 18 18.71 25.90 -7.80
N ASP A 19 19.36 25.67 -6.66
CA ASP A 19 20.30 24.59 -6.46
C ASP A 19 19.55 23.30 -6.12
N VAL A 20 19.58 22.33 -7.04
CA VAL A 20 18.94 21.02 -6.91
C VAL A 20 19.38 20.27 -5.64
N LYS A 21 20.62 20.45 -5.20
CA LYS A 21 21.13 19.80 -3.98
C LYS A 21 20.52 20.39 -2.71
N LEU A 22 20.25 21.70 -2.71
CA LEU A 22 19.58 22.35 -1.61
C LEU A 22 18.12 21.94 -1.53
N GLN A 23 17.44 21.84 -2.68
CA GLN A 23 16.06 21.35 -2.78
C GLN A 23 15.96 19.90 -2.29
N GLU A 24 16.85 19.02 -2.76
CA GLU A 24 16.91 17.63 -2.32
C GLU A 24 17.14 17.51 -0.82
N TYR A 25 18.13 18.23 -0.29
CA TYR A 25 18.41 18.28 1.14
C TYR A 25 17.20 18.75 1.95
N ALA A 26 16.51 19.78 1.49
CA ALA A 26 15.32 20.31 2.13
C ALA A 26 14.22 19.26 2.18
N LEU A 27 13.88 18.61 1.06
CA LEU A 27 12.86 17.57 1.01
C LEU A 27 13.22 16.35 1.87
N GLN A 28 14.49 15.91 1.86
CA GLN A 28 14.94 14.82 2.73
C GLN A 28 14.77 15.18 4.22
N LYS A 29 15.08 16.43 4.59
CA LYS A 29 14.86 16.90 5.97
C LYS A 29 13.38 17.00 6.30
N LEU A 30 12.56 17.56 5.41
CA LEU A 30 11.12 17.63 5.61
C LEU A 30 10.53 16.23 5.77
N ASN A 31 10.92 15.25 4.93
CA ASN A 31 10.48 13.87 5.03
C ASN A 31 10.78 13.21 6.39
N THR A 32 11.87 13.61 7.06
CA THR A 32 12.23 13.13 8.40
C THR A 32 11.57 13.90 9.55
N LEU A 33 10.99 15.06 9.28
CA LEU A 33 10.43 15.97 10.28
C LEU A 33 8.90 16.07 10.21
N VAL A 34 8.27 15.43 9.21
CA VAL A 34 6.82 15.50 9.02
C VAL A 34 6.05 15.10 10.27
N ASP A 35 6.45 14.02 10.93
CA ASP A 35 5.82 13.52 12.15
C ASP A 35 5.69 14.57 13.25
N ARG A 36 6.66 15.49 13.31
CA ARG A 36 6.72 16.53 14.31
C ARG A 36 6.09 17.85 13.86
N PHE A 37 6.18 18.18 12.57
CA PHE A 37 5.83 19.50 12.03
C PHE A 37 4.73 19.46 10.98
N TRP A 38 3.96 18.35 10.90
CA TRP A 38 2.91 18.19 9.89
C TRP A 38 1.91 19.35 9.86
N ALA A 39 1.56 19.92 11.03
CA ALA A 39 0.63 21.05 11.12
C ALA A 39 1.16 22.32 10.45
N GLU A 40 2.46 22.62 10.63
CA GLU A 40 3.11 23.76 9.95
C GLU A 40 3.26 23.49 8.45
N LEU A 41 3.56 22.23 8.07
CA LEU A 41 3.69 21.82 6.67
C LEU A 41 2.34 21.80 5.94
N ALA A 42 1.23 21.57 6.63
CA ALA A 42 -0.11 21.61 6.06
C ALA A 42 -0.45 22.99 5.47
N ASP A 43 0.05 24.08 6.07
CA ASP A 43 -0.12 25.44 5.52
C ASP A 43 0.62 25.64 4.18
N SER A 44 1.61 24.80 3.89
CA SER A 44 2.42 24.84 2.67
C SER A 44 2.14 23.69 1.71
N LEU A 45 1.07 22.94 1.96
CA LEU A 45 0.73 21.72 1.20
C LEU A 45 0.61 21.99 -0.30
N ALA A 46 -0.13 23.03 -0.70
CA ALA A 46 -0.31 23.41 -2.09
C ALA A 46 1.04 23.63 -2.83
N ARG A 47 2.02 24.20 -2.14
CA ARG A 47 3.36 24.42 -2.71
C ARG A 47 4.11 23.10 -2.95
N LEU A 48 3.97 22.13 -2.04
CA LEU A 48 4.59 20.81 -2.19
C LEU A 48 3.90 19.98 -3.28
N GLU A 49 2.59 20.14 -3.46
CA GLU A 49 1.82 19.54 -4.55
C GLU A 49 2.25 20.09 -5.91
N GLU A 50 2.42 21.42 -6.03
CA GLU A 50 2.95 22.04 -7.25
C GLU A 50 4.32 21.47 -7.64
N LEU A 51 5.22 21.22 -6.65
CA LEU A 51 6.52 20.60 -6.91
C LEU A 51 6.41 19.15 -7.40
N TYR A 52 5.40 18.42 -6.94
CA TYR A 52 5.13 17.07 -7.46
C TYR A 52 4.55 17.11 -8.88
N GLU A 53 3.67 18.06 -9.17
CA GLU A 53 3.04 18.21 -10.49
C GLU A 53 4.03 18.70 -11.56
N ASP A 54 5.07 19.44 -11.16
CA ASP A 54 6.10 19.91 -12.08
C ASP A 54 6.98 18.73 -12.57
N GLU A 55 6.75 18.30 -13.82
CA GLU A 55 7.52 17.22 -14.45
C GLU A 55 9.01 17.56 -14.62
N ALA A 56 9.38 18.84 -14.63
CA ALA A 56 10.76 19.27 -14.72
C ALA A 56 11.48 19.21 -13.36
N PHE A 57 10.74 19.10 -12.26
CA PHE A 57 11.32 19.04 -10.93
C PHE A 57 11.91 17.65 -10.62
N GLN A 58 13.23 17.57 -10.50
CA GLN A 58 13.94 16.29 -10.37
C GLN A 58 13.55 15.49 -9.12
N GLN A 59 13.15 16.17 -8.05
CA GLN A 59 12.81 15.54 -6.76
C GLN A 59 11.29 15.37 -6.55
N ARG A 60 10.50 15.36 -7.64
CA ARG A 60 9.03 15.29 -7.58
C ARG A 60 8.51 14.10 -6.78
N HIS A 61 9.13 12.92 -6.90
CA HIS A 61 8.72 11.73 -6.17
C HIS A 61 8.98 11.85 -4.66
N LEU A 62 10.03 12.56 -4.26
CA LEU A 62 10.31 12.84 -2.86
C LEU A 62 9.33 13.89 -2.31
N ALA A 63 8.94 14.90 -3.11
CA ALA A 63 7.86 15.82 -2.76
C ALA A 63 6.54 15.07 -2.54
N ALA A 64 6.18 14.14 -3.45
CA ALA A 64 5.01 13.29 -3.29
C ALA A 64 5.01 12.48 -1.99
N LEU A 65 6.17 11.93 -1.59
CA LEU A 65 6.29 11.19 -0.33
C LEU A 65 6.05 12.09 0.90
N VAL A 66 6.55 13.32 0.86
CA VAL A 66 6.32 14.31 1.94
C VAL A 66 4.84 14.69 2.01
N VAL A 67 4.22 14.99 0.87
CA VAL A 67 2.78 15.32 0.75
C VAL A 67 1.92 14.17 1.27
N SER A 68 2.23 12.93 0.86
CA SER A 68 1.53 11.73 1.34
C SER A 68 1.53 11.63 2.86
N LYS A 69 2.68 11.88 3.51
CA LYS A 69 2.79 11.85 4.97
C LYS A 69 2.00 12.98 5.64
N ILE A 70 1.96 14.17 5.03
CA ILE A 70 1.15 15.28 5.55
C ILE A 70 -0.33 14.90 5.52
N TYR A 71 -0.83 14.38 4.40
CA TYR A 71 -2.21 13.90 4.29
C TYR A 71 -2.53 12.77 5.26
N PHE A 72 -1.58 11.86 5.51
CA PHE A 72 -1.75 10.84 6.54
C PHE A 72 -2.00 11.45 7.93
N TYR A 73 -1.24 12.47 8.34
CA TYR A 73 -1.44 13.15 9.63
C TYR A 73 -2.72 14.01 9.65
N LEU A 74 -3.20 14.47 8.50
CA LEU A 74 -4.50 15.14 8.38
C LEU A 74 -5.68 14.16 8.45
N GLY A 75 -5.44 12.85 8.31
CA GLY A 75 -6.48 11.81 8.28
C GLY A 75 -7.11 11.59 6.91
N GLU A 76 -6.57 12.24 5.86
CA GLU A 76 -7.04 12.11 4.48
C GLU A 76 -6.28 10.98 3.79
N PHE A 77 -6.72 9.74 4.07
CA PHE A 77 -5.96 8.54 3.68
C PHE A 77 -6.06 8.20 2.19
N ASP A 78 -7.10 8.65 1.48
CA ASP A 78 -7.24 8.44 0.04
C ASP A 78 -6.23 9.29 -0.73
N GLU A 79 -6.10 10.57 -0.35
CA GLU A 79 -5.10 11.50 -0.86
C GLU A 79 -3.69 11.03 -0.48
N ALA A 80 -3.49 10.63 0.78
CA ALA A 80 -2.21 10.09 1.26
C ALA A 80 -1.76 8.89 0.40
N LEU A 81 -2.66 7.96 0.09
CA LEU A 81 -2.36 6.82 -0.77
C LEU A 81 -2.06 7.25 -2.21
N SER A 82 -2.81 8.19 -2.77
CA SER A 82 -2.59 8.70 -4.13
C SER A 82 -1.17 9.26 -4.29
N PHE A 83 -0.73 10.10 -3.35
CA PHE A 83 0.63 10.65 -3.36
C PHE A 83 1.70 9.62 -3.00
N ALA A 84 1.41 8.63 -2.15
CA ALA A 84 2.33 7.51 -1.89
C ALA A 84 2.59 6.68 -3.16
N LEU A 85 1.55 6.44 -3.97
CA LEU A 85 1.67 5.78 -5.27
C LEU A 85 2.49 6.63 -6.26
N GLY A 86 2.36 7.97 -6.20
CA GLY A 86 3.15 8.92 -6.96
C GLY A 86 4.62 8.99 -6.54
N ALA A 87 4.95 8.62 -5.30
CA ALA A 87 6.33 8.53 -4.82
C ALA A 87 7.08 7.29 -5.34
N GLU A 88 6.37 6.34 -5.97
CA GLU A 88 6.90 5.13 -6.60
C GLU A 88 7.83 4.32 -5.68
N SER A 89 9.12 4.15 -6.06
CA SER A 89 10.09 3.37 -5.31
C SER A 89 10.47 3.96 -3.95
N LEU A 90 10.17 5.23 -3.70
CA LEU A 90 10.44 5.87 -2.40
C LEU A 90 9.39 5.49 -1.33
N PHE A 91 8.21 5.03 -1.74
CA PHE A 91 7.24 4.45 -0.83
C PHE A 91 7.62 2.98 -0.55
N ASP A 92 8.32 2.77 0.56
CA ASP A 92 8.80 1.47 0.97
C ASP A 92 7.73 0.73 1.80
N VAL A 93 7.10 -0.26 1.17
CA VAL A 93 6.03 -1.09 1.77
C VAL A 93 6.55 -2.01 2.87
N ASP A 94 7.87 -2.27 2.93
CA ASP A 94 8.46 -3.18 3.89
C ASP A 94 8.72 -2.54 5.26
N GLN A 95 8.57 -1.21 5.36
CA GLN A 95 8.66 -0.52 6.64
C GLN A 95 7.49 -0.88 7.54
N ARG A 96 7.80 -1.18 8.81
CA ARG A 96 6.80 -1.48 9.85
C ARG A 96 6.53 -0.21 10.67
N ASN A 97 5.67 0.65 10.17
CA ASN A 97 5.20 1.84 10.88
C ASN A 97 3.73 2.08 10.56
N GLU A 98 3.07 2.84 11.41
CA GLU A 98 1.64 3.12 11.32
C GLU A 98 1.24 3.75 9.97
N TYR A 99 2.07 4.65 9.43
CA TYR A 99 1.84 5.28 8.13
C TYR A 99 1.75 4.24 7.00
N VAL A 100 2.74 3.35 6.89
CA VAL A 100 2.77 2.32 5.83
C VAL A 100 1.65 1.31 6.04
N GLU A 101 1.43 0.84 7.27
CA GLU A 101 0.38 -0.15 7.58
C GLU A 101 -1.02 0.40 7.24
N THR A 102 -1.29 1.66 7.56
CA THR A 102 -2.56 2.32 7.22
C THR A 102 -2.75 2.44 5.71
N LEU A 103 -1.71 2.90 4.97
CA LEU A 103 -1.82 3.05 3.52
C LEU A 103 -1.90 1.71 2.79
N VAL A 104 -1.22 0.68 3.27
CA VAL A 104 -1.34 -0.68 2.74
C VAL A 104 -2.75 -1.23 2.97
N SER A 105 -3.33 -1.03 4.16
CA SER A 105 -4.73 -1.40 4.43
C SER A 105 -5.68 -0.68 3.47
N LYS A 106 -5.50 0.62 3.27
CA LYS A 106 -6.30 1.42 2.34
C LYS A 106 -6.14 0.95 0.88
N ALA A 107 -4.92 0.57 0.48
CA ALA A 107 -4.65 0.01 -0.84
C ALA A 107 -5.38 -1.32 -1.05
N ILE A 108 -5.45 -2.18 -0.01
CA ILE A 108 -6.21 -3.44 -0.05
C ILE A 108 -7.69 -3.13 -0.25
N ASP A 109 -8.26 -2.21 0.52
CA ASP A 109 -9.68 -1.83 0.42
C ASP A 109 -10.02 -1.34 -0.99
N GLN A 110 -9.21 -0.43 -1.55
CA GLN A 110 -9.40 0.06 -2.92
C GLN A 110 -9.27 -1.08 -3.95
N TYR A 111 -8.30 -1.95 -3.80
CA TYR A 111 -8.08 -3.09 -4.69
C TYR A 111 -9.30 -4.04 -4.68
N VAL A 112 -9.81 -4.37 -3.51
CA VAL A 112 -11.00 -5.24 -3.33
C VAL A 112 -12.22 -4.60 -3.98
N VAL A 113 -12.48 -3.32 -3.73
CA VAL A 113 -13.62 -2.58 -4.32
C VAL A 113 -13.52 -2.56 -5.85
N GLN A 114 -12.34 -2.27 -6.41
CA GLN A 114 -12.13 -2.23 -7.85
C GLN A 114 -12.33 -3.61 -8.50
N ARG A 115 -11.87 -4.69 -7.87
CA ARG A 115 -12.06 -6.05 -8.38
C ARG A 115 -13.51 -6.55 -8.27
N SER A 116 -14.22 -6.10 -7.26
CA SER A 116 -15.60 -6.52 -7.01
C SER A 116 -16.65 -5.77 -7.84
N THR A 117 -16.27 -4.62 -8.44
CA THR A 117 -17.18 -3.78 -9.20
C THR A 117 -17.10 -4.09 -10.69
N PRO A 118 -18.15 -4.68 -11.31
CA PRO A 118 -18.18 -4.94 -12.75
C PRO A 118 -18.09 -3.62 -13.54
N GLY A 119 -17.15 -3.55 -14.50
CA GLY A 119 -16.95 -2.34 -15.31
C GLY A 119 -16.09 -1.26 -14.64
N SER A 120 -15.47 -1.57 -13.51
CA SER A 120 -14.48 -0.69 -12.89
C SER A 120 -13.32 -0.40 -13.85
N PRO A 121 -12.72 0.81 -13.81
CA PRO A 121 -11.53 1.10 -14.57
C PRO A 121 -10.39 0.13 -14.22
N GLU A 122 -9.45 -0.03 -15.12
CA GLU A 122 -8.29 -0.91 -14.93
C GLU A 122 -7.58 -0.60 -13.61
N ILE A 123 -7.27 -1.63 -12.85
CA ILE A 123 -6.66 -1.47 -11.53
C ILE A 123 -5.30 -0.83 -11.70
N ASN A 124 -5.01 0.20 -10.90
CA ASN A 124 -3.72 0.87 -10.92
C ASN A 124 -2.59 -0.15 -10.70
N ALA A 125 -1.64 -0.19 -11.64
CA ALA A 125 -0.51 -1.12 -11.60
C ALA A 125 0.32 -0.98 -10.30
N ASN A 126 0.41 0.23 -9.75
CA ASN A 126 1.13 0.50 -8.51
C ASN A 126 0.41 -0.13 -7.31
N ILE A 127 -0.92 -0.07 -7.24
CA ILE A 127 -1.70 -0.76 -6.20
C ILE A 127 -1.48 -2.27 -6.30
N THR A 128 -1.57 -2.83 -7.51
CA THR A 128 -1.32 -4.26 -7.74
C THR A 128 0.09 -4.66 -7.29
N SER A 129 1.09 -3.83 -7.56
CA SER A 129 2.47 -4.07 -7.13
C SER A 129 2.60 -4.10 -5.60
N ILE A 130 1.96 -3.14 -4.90
CA ILE A 130 1.95 -3.08 -3.43
C ILE A 130 1.31 -4.35 -2.85
N ILE A 131 0.14 -4.75 -3.37
CA ILE A 131 -0.55 -5.96 -2.92
C ILE A 131 0.30 -7.20 -3.13
N ASN A 132 0.95 -7.34 -4.29
CA ASN A 132 1.82 -8.48 -4.57
C ASN A 132 3.04 -8.53 -3.63
N LYS A 133 3.69 -7.38 -3.37
CA LYS A 133 4.80 -7.30 -2.40
C LYS A 133 4.34 -7.71 -1.00
N MET A 134 3.20 -7.20 -0.56
CA MET A 134 2.64 -7.55 0.75
C MET A 134 2.32 -9.05 0.84
N ILE A 135 1.69 -9.64 -0.18
CA ILE A 135 1.39 -11.08 -0.23
C ILE A 135 2.70 -11.88 -0.12
N THR A 136 3.72 -11.53 -0.91
CA THR A 136 5.03 -12.21 -0.88
C THR A 136 5.64 -12.15 0.51
N ARG A 137 5.68 -10.98 1.14
CA ARG A 137 6.19 -10.80 2.51
C ARG A 137 5.42 -11.65 3.53
N CYS A 138 4.09 -11.65 3.47
CA CYS A 138 3.27 -12.44 4.38
C CYS A 138 3.50 -13.95 4.22
N ILE A 139 3.78 -14.42 2.99
CA ILE A 139 4.14 -15.82 2.72
C ILE A 139 5.52 -16.14 3.34
N GLU A 140 6.51 -15.27 3.17
CA GLU A 140 7.85 -15.41 3.76
C GLU A 140 7.79 -15.42 5.30
N ASP A 141 6.95 -14.55 5.89
CA ASP A 141 6.69 -14.48 7.35
C ASP A 141 5.77 -15.63 7.85
N ARG A 142 5.34 -16.56 6.96
CA ARG A 142 4.42 -17.69 7.25
C ARG A 142 3.05 -17.27 7.80
N GLN A 143 2.59 -16.08 7.44
CA GLN A 143 1.28 -15.55 7.87
C GLN A 143 0.17 -15.98 6.88
N TYR A 144 0.04 -17.29 6.66
CA TYR A 144 -0.81 -17.86 5.61
C TYR A 144 -2.30 -17.52 5.78
N HIS A 145 -2.83 -17.49 7.01
CA HIS A 145 -4.23 -17.13 7.25
C HIS A 145 -4.54 -15.70 6.80
N GLN A 146 -3.63 -14.76 7.06
CA GLN A 146 -3.78 -13.37 6.61
C GLN A 146 -3.78 -13.26 5.09
N VAL A 147 -2.82 -13.93 4.44
CA VAL A 147 -2.74 -13.98 2.95
C VAL A 147 -4.02 -14.55 2.35
N LEU A 148 -4.52 -15.67 2.91
CA LEU A 148 -5.72 -16.33 2.40
C LEU A 148 -6.98 -15.49 2.61
N GLY A 149 -7.08 -14.76 3.73
CA GLY A 149 -8.17 -13.80 3.96
C GLY A 149 -8.18 -12.71 2.89
N ILE A 150 -7.05 -12.03 2.68
CA ILE A 150 -6.91 -10.99 1.65
C ILE A 150 -7.15 -11.56 0.25
N ALA A 151 -6.64 -12.77 -0.05
CA ALA A 151 -6.84 -13.42 -1.34
C ALA A 151 -8.31 -13.72 -1.64
N LEU A 152 -9.08 -14.13 -0.62
CA LEU A 152 -10.52 -14.35 -0.75
C LEU A 152 -11.28 -13.04 -1.01
N GLU A 153 -11.01 -11.99 -0.24
CA GLU A 153 -11.62 -10.67 -0.41
C GLU A 153 -11.28 -10.06 -1.77
N ALA A 154 -10.01 -10.14 -2.17
CA ALA A 154 -9.52 -9.64 -3.46
C ALA A 154 -9.81 -10.59 -4.64
N GLN A 155 -10.49 -11.70 -4.42
CA GLN A 155 -10.82 -12.71 -5.45
C GLN A 155 -9.56 -13.22 -6.19
N ARG A 156 -8.43 -13.38 -5.48
CA ARG A 156 -7.13 -13.82 -5.98
C ARG A 156 -6.98 -15.34 -5.78
N LEU A 157 -7.68 -16.12 -6.60
CA LEU A 157 -7.64 -17.58 -6.55
C LEU A 157 -6.24 -18.15 -6.84
N ASP A 158 -5.46 -17.45 -7.65
CA ASP A 158 -4.05 -17.75 -7.94
C ASP A 158 -3.18 -17.76 -6.66
N VAL A 159 -3.43 -16.83 -5.73
CA VAL A 159 -2.71 -16.76 -4.45
C VAL A 159 -3.08 -17.95 -3.56
N ILE A 160 -4.35 -18.33 -3.51
CA ILE A 160 -4.80 -19.51 -2.73
C ILE A 160 -4.11 -20.78 -3.25
N GLU A 161 -4.09 -20.97 -4.58
CA GLU A 161 -3.41 -22.12 -5.22
C GLU A 161 -1.90 -22.10 -4.93
N HIS A 162 -1.26 -20.92 -4.98
CA HIS A 162 0.16 -20.77 -4.69
C HIS A 162 0.51 -21.09 -3.24
N VAL A 163 -0.24 -20.56 -2.27
CA VAL A 163 -0.03 -20.84 -0.84
C VAL A 163 -0.15 -22.34 -0.57
N PHE A 164 -1.19 -22.97 -1.13
CA PHE A 164 -1.38 -24.40 -0.94
C PHE A 164 -0.27 -25.24 -1.59
N SER A 165 0.14 -24.90 -2.81
CA SER A 165 1.24 -25.62 -3.50
C SER A 165 2.56 -25.55 -2.74
N THR A 166 2.78 -24.45 -2.01
CA THR A 166 3.99 -24.22 -1.21
C THR A 166 3.96 -24.94 0.14
N THR A 167 2.78 -24.95 0.80
CA THR A 167 2.66 -25.48 2.18
C THR A 167 2.18 -26.92 2.23
N GLN A 168 1.35 -27.35 1.27
CA GLN A 168 0.60 -28.62 1.25
C GLN A 168 -0.20 -28.89 2.53
N ASP A 169 -0.53 -27.83 3.26
CA ASP A 169 -1.24 -27.92 4.53
C ASP A 169 -2.77 -27.95 4.30
N LYS A 170 -3.37 -29.12 4.58
CA LYS A 170 -4.82 -29.33 4.43
C LYS A 170 -5.65 -28.47 5.38
N THR A 171 -5.08 -28.05 6.51
CA THR A 171 -5.81 -27.20 7.48
C THR A 171 -6.12 -25.83 6.89
N LEU A 172 -5.23 -25.32 6.03
CA LEU A 172 -5.45 -24.06 5.31
C LEU A 172 -6.61 -24.16 4.31
N LEU A 173 -6.82 -25.31 3.65
CA LEU A 173 -7.97 -25.50 2.77
C LEU A 173 -9.29 -25.51 3.56
N THR A 174 -9.30 -26.11 4.77
CA THR A 174 -10.47 -26.06 5.66
C THR A 174 -10.76 -24.63 6.08
N TYR A 175 -9.74 -23.87 6.43
CA TYR A 175 -9.89 -22.44 6.74
C TYR A 175 -10.48 -21.65 5.57
N VAL A 176 -9.95 -21.85 4.34
CA VAL A 176 -10.49 -21.18 3.14
C VAL A 176 -11.94 -21.55 2.90
N LEU A 177 -12.32 -22.81 3.13
CA LEU A 177 -13.71 -23.27 2.99
C LEU A 177 -14.63 -22.56 3.99
N GLU A 178 -14.25 -22.49 5.27
CA GLU A 178 -15.03 -21.82 6.31
C GLU A 178 -15.20 -20.34 6.00
N MET A 179 -14.11 -19.66 5.62
CA MET A 179 -14.13 -18.25 5.25
C MET A 179 -14.97 -17.98 4.00
N ALA A 180 -14.87 -18.85 2.97
CA ALA A 180 -15.66 -18.71 1.75
C ALA A 180 -17.16 -18.86 2.02
N MET A 181 -17.54 -19.74 2.94
CA MET A 181 -18.94 -19.92 3.33
C MET A 181 -19.49 -18.83 4.25
N GLY A 182 -18.62 -18.22 5.06
CA GLY A 182 -19.01 -17.19 6.03
C GLY A 182 -18.94 -15.76 5.52
N VAL A 183 -17.93 -15.44 4.70
CA VAL A 183 -17.60 -14.05 4.33
C VAL A 183 -17.93 -13.73 2.87
N VAL A 184 -17.73 -14.68 1.95
CA VAL A 184 -17.93 -14.42 0.52
C VAL A 184 -19.42 -14.41 0.18
N ASN A 185 -19.97 -13.20 -0.03
CA ASN A 185 -21.40 -13.01 -0.34
C ASN A 185 -21.74 -13.30 -1.82
N ALA A 186 -20.82 -13.05 -2.75
CA ALA A 186 -21.05 -13.25 -4.18
C ALA A 186 -21.08 -14.74 -4.51
N VAL A 187 -22.25 -15.24 -4.93
CA VAL A 187 -22.48 -16.67 -5.25
C VAL A 187 -21.49 -17.20 -6.30
N GLU A 188 -21.21 -16.40 -7.33
CA GLU A 188 -20.30 -16.79 -8.40
C GLU A 188 -18.86 -16.95 -7.89
N VAL A 189 -18.38 -16.00 -7.08
CA VAL A 189 -17.04 -16.07 -6.47
C VAL A 189 -16.94 -17.27 -5.54
N ARG A 190 -17.96 -17.48 -4.70
CA ARG A 190 -18.02 -18.66 -3.81
C ARG A 190 -17.95 -19.95 -4.61
N ARG A 191 -18.67 -20.05 -5.73
CA ARG A 191 -18.62 -21.22 -6.62
C ARG A 191 -17.22 -21.48 -7.16
N GLN A 192 -16.52 -20.43 -7.62
CA GLN A 192 -15.15 -20.53 -8.12
C GLN A 192 -14.18 -20.99 -7.04
N VAL A 193 -14.29 -20.43 -5.82
CA VAL A 193 -13.48 -20.87 -4.66
C VAL A 193 -13.72 -22.35 -4.35
N LEU A 194 -14.99 -22.77 -4.29
CA LEU A 194 -15.33 -24.19 -4.03
C LEU A 194 -14.81 -25.13 -5.12
N GLN A 195 -14.87 -24.73 -6.39
CA GLN A 195 -14.30 -25.51 -7.48
C GLN A 195 -12.78 -25.66 -7.34
N LEU A 196 -12.09 -24.58 -6.99
CA LEU A 196 -10.65 -24.60 -6.71
C LEU A 196 -10.34 -25.54 -5.54
N LEU A 197 -11.07 -25.42 -4.41
CA LEU A 197 -10.87 -26.27 -3.25
C LEU A 197 -11.05 -27.76 -3.58
N VAL A 198 -12.10 -28.13 -4.34
CA VAL A 198 -12.30 -29.51 -4.79
C VAL A 198 -11.10 -30.00 -5.61
N LYS A 199 -10.60 -29.17 -6.56
CA LYS A 199 -9.41 -29.51 -7.35
C LYS A 199 -8.20 -29.78 -6.46
N LEU A 200 -7.96 -28.89 -5.47
CA LEU A 200 -6.82 -28.99 -4.56
C LEU A 200 -6.93 -30.20 -3.61
N PHE A 201 -8.13 -30.48 -3.05
CA PHE A 201 -8.36 -31.69 -2.25
C PHE A 201 -8.16 -32.97 -3.03
N LEU A 202 -8.64 -33.05 -4.28
CA LEU A 202 -8.43 -34.20 -5.13
C LEU A 202 -6.96 -34.41 -5.46
N SER A 203 -6.19 -33.34 -5.69
CA SER A 203 -4.75 -33.49 -5.91
C SER A 203 -4.02 -34.06 -4.69
N CYS A 204 -4.52 -33.78 -3.46
CA CYS A 204 -3.96 -34.32 -2.21
C CYS A 204 -4.29 -35.80 -1.98
N LEU A 205 -5.30 -36.33 -2.65
CA LEU A 205 -5.70 -37.76 -2.50
C LEU A 205 -4.96 -38.67 -3.46
N LEU A 206 -4.31 -38.11 -4.47
CA LEU A 206 -3.58 -38.85 -5.51
C LEU A 206 -2.08 -39.02 -5.20
N TYR A 207 -1.61 -38.46 -4.09
CA TYR A 207 -0.27 -38.59 -3.51
C TYR A 207 -0.36 -39.12 -2.08
#